data_bf42451ca2ef907073f5da99ee0576db
#
_entry.id   bf42451ca2ef907073f5da99ee0576db
#
_cell.length_a   1.000
_cell.length_b   1.000
_cell.length_c   1.000
_cell.angle_alpha   90.00
_cell.angle_beta   90.00
_cell.angle_gamma   90.00
#
_symmetry.space_group_name_H-M   'P 1'
#
loop_
_entity.id
_entity.type
_entity.pdbx_description
1 polymer ?
#
loop_
_entity_poly.entity_id
_entity_poly.type
_entity_poly.pdbx_seq_one_letter_code
_entity_poly.pdbx_strand_id
1 'polypeptide(L)'
;MAKQEADQQNAPKPNRVILELIGYDREHYEKADDLTIDDIIQRIKPNRVNWINVDGLYDSSIIEKIQSHFNFHSLLMEDVIQDQRPKVEEYDDYLFFTLKMLYSINGGEIEYEQISFVLGSHYLICFQEKEGDLFDHF
;
A
#
# COMPACT_ATOMS: atom_id res chain seq x y z
N MET A 1 19.85 -32.36 -4.91
CA MET A 1 18.80 -31.71 -5.72
C MET A 1 17.51 -31.48 -4.94
N ALA A 2 16.99 -32.47 -4.24
CA ALA A 2 15.76 -32.31 -3.44
C ALA A 2 15.90 -31.27 -2.30
N LYS A 3 17.08 -31.12 -1.71
CA LYS A 3 17.34 -30.10 -0.69
C LYS A 3 17.34 -28.67 -1.22
N GLN A 4 17.75 -28.45 -2.47
CA GLN A 4 17.75 -27.13 -3.07
C GLN A 4 16.36 -26.65 -3.43
N GLU A 5 15.50 -27.57 -3.87
CA GLU A 5 14.11 -27.26 -4.14
C GLU A 5 13.32 -26.96 -2.86
N ALA A 6 13.58 -27.70 -1.79
CA ALA A 6 12.97 -27.44 -0.49
C ALA A 6 13.41 -26.10 0.11
N ASP A 7 14.69 -25.76 -0.05
CA ASP A 7 15.21 -24.47 0.41
C ASP A 7 14.65 -23.29 -0.39
N GLN A 8 14.39 -23.49 -1.68
CA GLN A 8 13.73 -22.47 -2.52
C GLN A 8 12.26 -22.28 -2.15
N GLN A 9 11.57 -23.33 -1.74
CA GLN A 9 10.18 -23.24 -1.30
C GLN A 9 10.03 -22.61 0.08
N ASN A 10 11.03 -22.72 0.92
CA ASN A 10 11.06 -22.16 2.27
C ASN A 10 11.81 -20.83 2.36
N ALA A 11 12.47 -20.41 1.29
CA ALA A 11 13.09 -19.09 1.24
C ALA A 11 12.00 -18.02 1.32
N PRO A 12 12.20 -16.96 2.14
CA PRO A 12 11.26 -15.84 2.12
C PRO A 12 11.14 -15.34 0.68
N LYS A 13 9.92 -15.21 0.21
CA LYS A 13 9.68 -14.67 -1.15
C LYS A 13 10.37 -13.33 -1.27
N PRO A 14 11.23 -13.14 -2.29
CA PRO A 14 11.90 -11.87 -2.44
C PRO A 14 10.87 -10.77 -2.61
N ASN A 15 11.11 -9.66 -1.98
CA ASN A 15 10.48 -8.35 -2.03
C ASN A 15 9.37 -8.23 -3.08
N ARG A 16 8.21 -8.73 -2.76
CA ARG A 16 7.05 -8.71 -3.63
C ARG A 16 6.10 -7.60 -3.21
N VAL A 17 5.66 -6.81 -4.17
CA VAL A 17 4.60 -5.82 -3.94
C VAL A 17 3.25 -6.52 -4.13
N ILE A 18 2.40 -6.41 -3.11
CA ILE A 18 1.05 -6.96 -3.15
C ILE A 18 0.06 -5.80 -3.24
N LEU A 19 -0.80 -5.86 -4.24
CA LEU A 19 -1.79 -4.83 -4.49
C LEU A 19 -3.19 -5.39 -4.27
N GLU A 20 -3.98 -4.66 -3.51
CA GLU A 20 -5.35 -5.02 -3.18
C GLU A 20 -6.28 -3.83 -3.46
N LEU A 21 -7.46 -4.11 -3.96
CA LEU A 21 -8.49 -3.11 -4.18
C LEU A 21 -9.76 -3.51 -3.43
N ILE A 22 -10.28 -2.58 -2.64
CA ILE A 22 -11.58 -2.67 -2.02
C ILE A 22 -12.43 -1.54 -2.59
N GLY A 23 -13.50 -1.89 -3.29
CA GLY A 23 -14.41 -0.91 -3.86
C GLY A 23 -15.78 -1.05 -3.20
N TYR A 24 -16.39 0.05 -2.79
CA TYR A 24 -17.70 -0.02 -2.17
C TYR A 24 -18.53 1.24 -2.37
N ASP A 25 -19.82 1.04 -2.36
CA ASP A 25 -20.84 2.08 -2.26
C ASP A 25 -21.91 1.63 -1.26
N ARG A 26 -23.07 2.25 -1.27
CA ARG A 26 -24.14 1.91 -0.32
C ARG A 26 -24.72 0.52 -0.55
N GLU A 27 -24.63 -0.01 -1.75
CA GLU A 27 -25.32 -1.25 -2.17
C GLU A 27 -24.35 -2.36 -2.57
N HIS A 28 -23.10 -2.02 -2.94
CA HIS A 28 -22.15 -2.95 -3.53
C HIS A 28 -20.82 -2.93 -2.79
N TYR A 29 -20.20 -4.09 -2.75
CA TYR A 29 -18.88 -4.30 -2.17
C TYR A 29 -18.08 -5.23 -3.06
N GLU A 30 -16.84 -4.87 -3.34
CA GLU A 30 -15.90 -5.68 -4.11
C GLU A 30 -14.56 -5.69 -3.40
N LYS A 31 -13.96 -6.86 -3.26
CA LYS A 31 -12.59 -6.99 -2.78
C LYS A 31 -11.82 -7.89 -3.71
N ALA A 32 -10.69 -7.42 -4.22
CA ALA A 32 -9.81 -8.19 -5.08
C ALA A 32 -8.38 -7.97 -4.64
N ASP A 33 -7.63 -9.05 -4.52
CA ASP A 33 -6.23 -9.02 -4.11
C ASP A 33 -5.34 -9.63 -5.19
N ASP A 34 -4.03 -9.53 -4.96
CA ASP A 34 -2.99 -10.01 -5.89
C ASP A 34 -3.18 -9.47 -7.31
N LEU A 35 -3.51 -8.20 -7.41
CA LEU A 35 -3.74 -7.51 -8.68
C LEU A 35 -2.45 -6.87 -9.20
N THR A 36 -2.40 -6.65 -10.51
CA THR A 36 -1.41 -5.76 -11.10
C THR A 36 -1.88 -4.30 -10.94
N ILE A 37 -0.96 -3.36 -11.05
CA ILE A 37 -1.34 -1.94 -11.00
C ILE A 37 -2.25 -1.57 -12.18
N ASP A 38 -2.06 -2.17 -13.33
CA ASP A 38 -2.92 -1.91 -14.49
C ASP A 38 -4.34 -2.44 -14.25
N ASP A 39 -4.48 -3.58 -13.58
CA ASP A 39 -5.79 -4.10 -13.18
C ASP A 39 -6.51 -3.14 -12.23
N ILE A 40 -5.79 -2.59 -11.26
CA ILE A 40 -6.35 -1.63 -10.30
C ILE A 40 -6.83 -0.38 -11.04
N ILE A 41 -5.99 0.17 -11.90
CA ILE A 41 -6.33 1.38 -12.66
C ILE A 41 -7.61 1.19 -13.46
N GLN A 42 -7.79 0.01 -14.07
CA GLN A 42 -9.00 -0.30 -14.85
C GLN A 42 -10.24 -0.48 -13.98
N ARG A 43 -10.09 -0.86 -12.71
CA ARG A 43 -11.20 -1.16 -11.80
C ARG A 43 -11.66 0.03 -10.98
N ILE A 44 -10.90 1.12 -10.94
CA ILE A 44 -11.28 2.32 -10.21
C ILE A 44 -12.52 2.95 -10.85
N LYS A 45 -13.51 3.26 -10.03
CA LYS A 45 -14.77 3.86 -10.47
C LYS A 45 -15.02 5.16 -9.71
N PRO A 46 -15.39 6.24 -10.41
CA PRO A 46 -15.56 7.56 -9.77
C PRO A 46 -16.79 7.67 -8.86
N ASN A 47 -17.73 6.76 -8.97
CA ASN A 47 -19.00 6.79 -8.24
C ASN A 47 -19.03 5.91 -6.99
N ARG A 48 -17.86 5.46 -6.54
CA ARG A 48 -17.73 4.65 -5.31
C ARG A 48 -16.45 5.03 -4.60
N VAL A 49 -16.26 4.53 -3.38
CA VAL A 49 -14.98 4.59 -2.69
C VAL A 49 -14.09 3.46 -3.22
N ASN A 50 -12.88 3.81 -3.58
CA ASN A 50 -11.86 2.86 -4.01
C ASN A 50 -10.70 2.92 -3.00
N TRP A 51 -10.53 1.84 -2.23
CA TRP A 51 -9.45 1.74 -1.27
C TRP A 51 -8.39 0.81 -1.85
N ILE A 52 -7.21 1.36 -2.06
CA ILE A 52 -6.08 0.65 -2.66
C ILE A 52 -5.02 0.44 -1.59
N ASN A 53 -4.67 -0.81 -1.33
CA ASN A 53 -3.56 -1.16 -0.46
C ASN A 53 -2.34 -1.54 -1.29
N VAL A 54 -1.22 -0.90 -0.99
CA VAL A 54 0.08 -1.18 -1.60
C VAL A 54 0.99 -1.71 -0.50
N ASP A 55 1.18 -3.02 -0.47
CA ASP A 55 2.01 -3.70 0.52
C ASP A 55 3.38 -4.00 -0.10
N GLY A 56 4.40 -3.35 0.43
CA GLY A 56 5.75 -3.42 -0.11
C GLY A 56 6.05 -2.23 -1.03
N LEU A 57 7.22 -1.64 -0.88
CA LEU A 57 7.66 -0.47 -1.64
C LEU A 57 8.91 -0.79 -2.48
N TYR A 58 9.02 -2.05 -2.89
CA TYR A 58 10.24 -2.57 -3.49
C TYR A 58 10.33 -2.38 -5.00
N ASP A 59 9.20 -2.09 -5.64
CA ASP A 59 9.14 -1.97 -7.09
C ASP A 59 8.88 -0.52 -7.49
N SER A 60 9.94 0.16 -7.92
CA SER A 60 9.86 1.56 -8.33
C SER A 60 8.94 1.77 -9.53
N SER A 61 8.80 0.78 -10.41
CA SER A 61 7.94 0.91 -11.58
C SER A 61 6.45 1.00 -11.18
N ILE A 62 6.05 0.26 -10.16
CA ILE A 62 4.68 0.34 -9.61
C ILE A 62 4.43 1.70 -8.98
N ILE A 63 5.37 2.18 -8.19
CA ILE A 63 5.29 3.50 -7.55
C ILE A 63 5.21 4.61 -8.59
N GLU A 64 6.01 4.54 -9.65
CA GLU A 64 5.98 5.50 -10.75
C GLU A 64 4.64 5.50 -11.49
N LYS A 65 4.07 4.33 -11.73
CA LYS A 65 2.76 4.20 -12.36
C LYS A 65 1.65 4.80 -11.50
N ILE A 66 1.69 4.60 -10.20
CA ILE A 66 0.75 5.21 -9.26
C ILE A 66 0.89 6.72 -9.30
N GLN A 67 2.09 7.23 -9.19
CA GLN A 67 2.37 8.66 -9.26
C GLN A 67 1.82 9.27 -10.55
N SER A 68 2.09 8.64 -11.67
CA SER A 68 1.68 9.11 -12.99
C SER A 68 0.17 9.11 -13.16
N HIS A 69 -0.48 8.02 -12.77
CA HIS A 69 -1.93 7.87 -12.94
C HIS A 69 -2.72 8.87 -12.10
N PHE A 70 -2.33 9.05 -10.84
CA PHE A 70 -3.02 9.95 -9.92
C PHE A 70 -2.47 11.37 -9.94
N ASN A 71 -1.41 11.61 -10.70
CA ASN A 71 -0.74 12.91 -10.80
C ASN A 71 -0.27 13.42 -9.43
N PHE A 72 0.37 12.56 -8.67
CA PHE A 72 0.92 12.93 -7.36
C PHE A 72 2.23 13.70 -7.51
N HIS A 73 2.44 14.63 -6.59
CA HIS A 73 3.68 15.39 -6.53
C HIS A 73 4.86 14.46 -6.24
N SER A 74 6.01 14.72 -6.89
CA SER A 74 7.20 13.89 -6.71
C SER A 74 7.71 13.86 -5.27
N LEU A 75 7.61 14.96 -4.54
CA LEU A 75 8.00 15.03 -3.14
C LEU A 75 7.15 14.14 -2.25
N LEU A 76 5.87 14.00 -2.57
CA LEU A 76 4.99 13.07 -1.85
C LEU A 76 5.50 11.63 -1.99
N MET A 77 5.88 11.23 -3.20
CA MET A 77 6.35 9.87 -3.43
C MET A 77 7.70 9.61 -2.75
N GLU A 78 8.56 10.60 -2.65
CA GLU A 78 9.77 10.50 -1.83
C GLU A 78 9.43 10.26 -0.35
N ASP A 79 8.45 10.98 0.17
CA ASP A 79 8.01 10.83 1.56
C ASP A 79 7.38 9.46 1.83
N VAL A 80 6.72 8.86 0.85
CA VAL A 80 6.19 7.51 0.97
C VAL A 80 7.31 6.48 1.14
N ILE A 81 8.40 6.65 0.39
CA ILE A 81 9.51 5.69 0.36
C ILE A 81 10.45 5.87 1.55
N GLN A 82 10.65 7.10 1.99
CA GLN A 82 11.57 7.43 3.08
C GLN A 82 10.87 7.42 4.43
N ASP A 83 11.62 7.08 5.47
CA ASP A 83 11.12 7.18 6.84
C ASP A 83 10.95 8.65 7.22
N GLN A 84 9.74 9.03 7.58
CA GLN A 84 9.37 10.40 7.87
C GLN A 84 8.77 10.51 9.27
N ARG A 85 8.77 11.72 9.81
CA ARG A 85 7.94 12.02 10.97
C ARG A 85 6.48 12.02 10.57
N PRO A 86 5.56 11.63 11.46
CA PRO A 86 4.14 11.78 11.20
C PRO A 86 3.81 13.21 10.77
N LYS A 87 3.10 13.33 9.66
CA LYS A 87 2.73 14.63 9.12
C LYS A 87 1.47 14.56 8.28
N VAL A 88 0.86 15.73 8.07
CA VAL A 88 -0.27 15.92 7.17
C VAL A 88 0.07 17.05 6.22
N GLU A 89 -0.15 16.84 4.93
CA GLU A 89 0.05 17.86 3.90
C GLU A 89 -1.18 17.93 2.99
N GLU A 90 -1.69 19.12 2.77
CA GLU A 90 -2.79 19.34 1.83
C GLU A 90 -2.22 19.70 0.46
N TYR A 91 -2.74 19.01 -0.56
CA TYR A 91 -2.55 19.33 -1.97
C TYR A 91 -3.91 19.72 -2.56
N ASP A 92 -3.92 20.28 -3.77
CA ASP A 92 -5.16 20.78 -4.37
C ASP A 92 -6.24 19.71 -4.52
N ASP A 93 -5.85 18.48 -4.91
CA ASP A 93 -6.79 17.42 -5.23
C ASP A 93 -6.76 16.25 -4.25
N TYR A 94 -5.88 16.26 -3.27
CA TYR A 94 -5.75 15.17 -2.32
C TYR A 94 -5.08 15.61 -1.03
N LEU A 95 -5.27 14.80 0.00
CA LEU A 95 -4.63 14.94 1.31
C LEU A 95 -3.61 13.82 1.46
N PHE A 96 -2.39 14.18 1.83
CA PHE A 96 -1.33 13.21 2.15
C PHE A 96 -1.06 13.21 3.64
N PHE A 97 -0.97 12.03 4.25
CA PHE A 97 -0.55 11.93 5.64
C PHE A 97 0.23 10.65 5.89
N THR A 98 1.18 10.73 6.82
CA THR A 98 1.94 9.58 7.30
C THR A 98 1.77 9.44 8.80
N LEU A 99 1.79 8.20 9.25
CA LEU A 99 1.80 7.88 10.66
C LEU A 99 2.66 6.65 10.90
N LYS A 100 2.94 6.38 12.16
CA LYS A 100 3.71 5.21 12.56
C LYS A 100 2.82 4.29 13.35
N MET A 101 2.67 3.06 12.85
CA MET A 101 1.96 2.00 13.56
C MET A 101 2.95 1.32 14.49
N LEU A 102 2.63 1.30 15.77
CA LEU A 102 3.43 0.61 16.78
C LEU A 102 2.84 -0.78 16.99
N TYR A 103 3.70 -1.77 17.06
CA TYR A 103 3.27 -3.13 17.33
C TYR A 103 4.31 -3.86 18.17
N SER A 104 3.84 -4.87 18.91
CA SER A 104 4.70 -5.69 19.77
C SER A 104 5.04 -6.99 19.08
N ILE A 105 6.33 -7.32 19.05
CA ILE A 105 6.80 -8.60 18.55
C ILE A 105 7.23 -9.45 19.74
N ASN A 106 6.79 -10.71 19.77
CA ASN A 106 7.26 -11.77 20.66
C ASN A 106 7.43 -11.34 22.13
N GLY A 107 6.46 -10.62 22.65
CA GLY A 107 6.35 -10.43 24.08
C GLY A 107 7.20 -9.34 24.70
N GLY A 108 7.64 -8.34 23.98
CA GLY A 108 8.31 -7.24 24.66
C GLY A 108 8.99 -6.17 23.85
N GLU A 109 9.38 -6.47 22.64
CA GLU A 109 9.96 -5.45 21.78
C GLU A 109 8.88 -4.70 21.03
N ILE A 110 8.96 -3.37 21.03
CA ILE A 110 8.07 -2.51 20.26
C ILE A 110 8.78 -2.14 18.97
N GLU A 111 8.16 -2.49 17.86
CA GLU A 111 8.60 -2.05 16.55
C GLU A 111 7.58 -1.09 15.98
N TYR A 112 7.97 -0.36 14.94
CA TYR A 112 7.06 0.51 14.24
C TYR A 112 7.18 0.30 12.73
N GLU A 113 6.11 0.65 12.05
CA GLU A 113 6.06 0.68 10.59
C GLU A 113 5.42 1.98 10.16
N GLN A 114 6.04 2.64 9.17
CA GLN A 114 5.43 3.82 8.58
C GLN A 114 4.34 3.40 7.62
N ILE A 115 3.18 4.04 7.77
CA ILE A 115 2.08 3.90 6.85
C ILE A 115 1.78 5.27 6.28
N SER A 116 1.69 5.34 4.96
CA SER A 116 1.38 6.57 4.24
C SER A 116 0.03 6.44 3.56
N PHE A 117 -0.73 7.52 3.58
CA PHE A 117 -2.08 7.56 3.02
C PHE A 117 -2.21 8.74 2.07
N VAL A 118 -2.87 8.50 0.95
CA VAL A 118 -3.31 9.56 0.06
C VAL A 118 -4.82 9.47 -0.09
N LEU A 119 -5.51 10.50 0.36
CA LEU A 119 -6.96 10.57 0.31
C LEU A 119 -7.39 11.54 -0.78
N GLY A 120 -8.02 11.03 -1.82
CA GLY A 120 -8.62 11.82 -2.90
C GLY A 120 -10.13 11.88 -2.78
N SER A 121 -10.79 12.38 -3.82
CA SER A 121 -12.26 12.55 -3.82
C SER A 121 -13.02 11.23 -3.84
N HIS A 122 -12.44 10.19 -4.43
CA HIS A 122 -13.10 8.88 -4.58
C HIS A 122 -12.14 7.71 -4.35
N TYR A 123 -10.97 7.97 -3.77
CA TYR A 123 -10.00 6.91 -3.47
C TYR A 123 -9.27 7.19 -2.17
N LEU A 124 -8.79 6.12 -1.57
CA LEU A 124 -7.82 6.12 -0.48
C LEU A 124 -6.72 5.14 -0.85
N ILE A 125 -5.48 5.60 -0.91
CA ILE A 125 -4.33 4.73 -1.17
C ILE A 125 -3.51 4.63 0.10
N CYS A 126 -3.24 3.40 0.55
CA CYS A 126 -2.41 3.10 1.70
C CYS A 126 -1.13 2.44 1.23
N PHE A 127 0.00 2.96 1.69
CA PHE A 127 1.32 2.42 1.39
C PHE A 127 1.93 1.86 2.66
N GLN A 128 2.28 0.59 2.63
CA GLN A 128 2.99 -0.09 3.71
C GLN A 128 4.31 -0.62 3.19
N GLU A 129 5.34 -0.51 4.00
CA GLU A 129 6.68 -0.92 3.61
C GLU A 129 6.83 -2.44 3.61
N LYS A 130 6.21 -3.10 4.56
CA LYS A 130 6.40 -4.54 4.79
C LYS A 130 5.21 -5.35 4.31
N GLU A 131 5.52 -6.51 3.73
CA GLU A 131 4.54 -7.56 3.51
C GLU A 131 4.02 -8.07 4.86
N GLY A 132 2.76 -8.40 4.92
CA GLY A 132 2.15 -8.81 6.18
C GLY A 132 1.34 -7.66 6.77
N ASP A 133 0.13 -7.66 6.38
CA ASP A 133 -0.76 -6.55 6.54
C ASP A 133 -1.17 -6.35 8.00
N LEU A 134 -0.88 -5.19 8.54
CA LEU A 134 -1.39 -4.76 9.83
C LEU A 134 -2.91 -4.62 9.81
N PHE A 135 -3.51 -4.47 8.66
CA PHE A 135 -4.95 -4.35 8.47
C PHE A 135 -5.67 -5.69 8.36
N ASP A 136 -4.96 -6.81 8.25
CA ASP A 136 -5.58 -8.14 8.21
C ASP A 136 -6.37 -8.48 9.47
N HIS A 137 -6.14 -7.75 10.54
CA HIS A 137 -6.84 -7.92 11.83
C HIS A 137 -8.08 -7.04 11.98
N PHE A 138 -8.40 -6.26 10.98
CA PHE A 138 -9.56 -5.39 10.97
C PHE A 138 -10.69 -5.92 10.04
#